data_3fadfa194520fb296cbf81531164dc74
#
_entry.id   3fadfa194520fb296cbf81531164dc74
#
_cell.length_a   1.000
_cell.length_b   1.000
_cell.length_c   1.000
_cell.angle_alpha   90.00
_cell.angle_beta   90.00
_cell.angle_gamma   90.00
#
_symmetry.space_group_name_H-M   'P 1'
#
loop_
_entity.id
_entity.type
_entity.pdbx_description
1 polymer ?
#
loop_
_entity_poly.entity_id
_entity_poly.type
_entity_poly.pdbx_seq_one_letter_code
_entity_poly.pdbx_strand_id
1 'polypeptide(L)'
;MVGGGPAGLAVAITAARRGLDTVVLERASTPVDKACGEGLMPSGLAALERLGALAHLDMRDSSPFVGIRYVQEDGSTAEGKLPAPGGLGVRRLALSHALASRAREVGVDLRENVHVVAHVRTPDGVTLETPTGPVSARFLVAADGLNSPLRRAEGLDVERDVPRRYGLRRHFRRVPWTPYVEVHFASGVEAYVTPAGAERVGIAFLWEDGTVEGRVGFDALLERFPRLAEQLTGAEPDSQPRGAGPLARVVRTRIADRFALVGDAAGYVDAVTGEGLTLAFACAESLGALLPDALAKGAGRDTLLPYERTFQQVFRKYAWTTQGLLMLARRPRLRRPVVRLLGRAPWLFERILAAVVS
;
A
#
# COMPACT_ATOMS: atom_id res chain seq x y z
N MET A 1 6.37 -0.20 -18.02
CA MET A 1 5.97 -0.58 -16.65
C MET A 1 5.04 -1.78 -16.73
N VAL A 2 5.15 -2.74 -15.82
CA VAL A 2 4.17 -3.84 -15.68
C VAL A 2 3.47 -3.71 -14.34
N GLY A 3 2.16 -3.48 -14.39
CA GLY A 3 1.27 -3.19 -13.28
C GLY A 3 0.86 -1.72 -13.16
N GLY A 4 -0.44 -1.46 -13.36
CA GLY A 4 -1.11 -0.15 -13.23
C GLY A 4 -1.61 0.15 -11.82
N GLY A 5 -0.98 -0.43 -10.78
CA GLY A 5 -1.23 -0.07 -9.39
C GLY A 5 -0.59 1.29 -9.02
N PRO A 6 -0.81 1.82 -7.79
CA PRO A 6 -0.30 3.14 -7.38
C PRO A 6 1.20 3.30 -7.58
N ALA A 7 2.01 2.29 -7.28
CA ALA A 7 3.45 2.36 -7.45
C ALA A 7 3.85 2.48 -8.92
N GLY A 8 3.26 1.65 -9.80
CA GLY A 8 3.57 1.66 -11.23
C GLY A 8 3.14 2.96 -11.91
N LEU A 9 1.92 3.44 -11.61
CA LEU A 9 1.42 4.71 -12.13
C LEU A 9 2.24 5.89 -11.61
N ALA A 10 2.68 5.89 -10.35
CA ALA A 10 3.52 6.94 -9.79
C ALA A 10 4.91 7.01 -10.47
N VAL A 11 5.56 5.85 -10.75
CA VAL A 11 6.79 5.83 -11.56
C VAL A 11 6.52 6.34 -12.96
N ALA A 12 5.44 5.89 -13.59
CA ALA A 12 5.07 6.28 -14.96
C ALA A 12 4.85 7.79 -15.08
N ILE A 13 4.07 8.38 -14.17
CA ILE A 13 3.85 9.83 -14.10
C ILE A 13 5.17 10.58 -13.93
N THR A 14 6.01 10.12 -12.99
CA THR A 14 7.29 10.78 -12.72
C THR A 14 8.25 10.71 -13.91
N ALA A 15 8.31 9.56 -14.59
CA ALA A 15 9.14 9.33 -15.76
C ALA A 15 8.66 10.13 -16.98
N ALA A 16 7.35 10.13 -17.26
CA ALA A 16 6.74 10.88 -18.36
C ALA A 16 6.95 12.40 -18.18
N ARG A 17 6.76 12.93 -16.98
CA ARG A 17 7.06 14.34 -16.65
C ARG A 17 8.52 14.73 -16.82
N ARG A 18 9.43 13.76 -16.97
CA ARG A 18 10.87 13.96 -17.28
C ARG A 18 11.21 13.65 -18.73
N GLY A 19 10.20 13.58 -19.61
CA GLY A 19 10.35 13.40 -21.04
C GLY A 19 10.64 11.98 -21.49
N LEU A 20 10.42 10.96 -20.63
CA LEU A 20 10.54 9.57 -21.05
C LEU A 20 9.23 9.08 -21.67
N ASP A 21 9.35 8.48 -22.83
CA ASP A 21 8.26 7.71 -23.44
C ASP A 21 7.93 6.51 -22.54
N THR A 22 6.69 6.46 -22.06
CA THR A 22 6.31 5.57 -20.96
C THR A 22 5.03 4.81 -21.27
N VAL A 23 5.13 3.47 -21.25
CA VAL A 23 4.02 2.53 -21.40
C VAL A 23 3.76 1.81 -20.09
N VAL A 24 2.50 1.70 -19.67
CA VAL A 24 2.04 0.88 -18.55
C VAL A 24 1.17 -0.25 -19.08
N LEU A 25 1.53 -1.49 -18.80
CA LEU A 25 0.74 -2.68 -19.11
C LEU A 25 0.04 -3.15 -17.84
N GLU A 26 -1.30 -3.07 -17.81
CA GLU A 26 -2.13 -3.52 -16.70
C GLU A 26 -3.05 -4.66 -17.17
N ARG A 27 -3.06 -5.75 -16.40
CA ARG A 27 -3.85 -6.96 -16.73
C ARG A 27 -5.36 -6.80 -16.54
N ALA A 28 -5.79 -5.80 -15.79
CA ALA A 28 -7.18 -5.49 -15.51
C ALA A 28 -7.59 -4.16 -16.17
N SER A 29 -8.89 -3.91 -16.25
CA SER A 29 -9.39 -2.56 -16.56
C SER A 29 -9.25 -1.64 -15.36
N THR A 30 -8.90 -0.38 -15.57
CA THR A 30 -8.90 0.64 -14.52
C THR A 30 -10.32 1.21 -14.32
N PRO A 31 -10.71 1.55 -13.08
CA PRO A 31 -9.94 1.53 -11.83
C PRO A 31 -9.79 0.12 -11.23
N VAL A 32 -8.58 -0.21 -10.77
CA VAL A 32 -8.26 -1.52 -10.19
C VAL A 32 -8.59 -1.55 -8.71
N ASP A 33 -9.47 -2.47 -8.30
CA ASP A 33 -9.76 -2.75 -6.89
C ASP A 33 -8.79 -3.80 -6.32
N LYS A 34 -8.18 -3.48 -5.18
CA LYS A 34 -7.26 -4.36 -4.45
C LYS A 34 -7.47 -4.17 -2.94
N ALA A 35 -7.28 -5.22 -2.15
CA ALA A 35 -7.31 -5.11 -0.69
C ALA A 35 -6.32 -4.04 -0.21
N CYS A 36 -6.81 -3.09 0.57
CA CYS A 36 -6.07 -1.94 1.09
C CYS A 36 -6.79 -1.40 2.33
N GLY A 37 -6.05 -0.89 3.31
CA GLY A 37 -6.62 -0.20 4.47
C GLY A 37 -7.15 1.20 4.15
N GLU A 38 -6.86 1.72 2.95
CA GLU A 38 -7.40 2.95 2.37
C GLU A 38 -7.09 4.26 3.14
N GLY A 39 -6.31 4.19 4.20
CA GLY A 39 -5.79 5.36 4.88
C GLY A 39 -4.51 5.87 4.20
N LEU A 40 -4.53 7.10 3.73
CA LEU A 40 -3.36 7.79 3.19
C LEU A 40 -2.81 8.74 4.24
N MET A 41 -1.60 8.46 4.71
CA MET A 41 -0.93 9.28 5.73
C MET A 41 -0.47 10.63 5.15
N PRO A 42 -0.13 11.64 5.99
CA PRO A 42 0.22 12.99 5.53
C PRO A 42 1.30 13.01 4.44
N SER A 43 2.37 12.24 4.59
CA SER A 43 3.45 12.14 3.60
C SER A 43 3.02 11.50 2.28
N GLY A 44 2.11 10.51 2.35
CA GLY A 44 1.48 9.90 1.17
C GLY A 44 0.54 10.87 0.44
N LEU A 45 -0.20 11.70 1.19
CA LEU A 45 -1.06 12.74 0.63
C LEU A 45 -0.23 13.81 -0.09
N ALA A 46 0.86 14.27 0.53
CA ALA A 46 1.81 15.21 -0.10
C ALA A 46 2.45 14.62 -1.37
N ALA A 47 2.75 13.31 -1.39
CA ALA A 47 3.26 12.65 -2.60
C ALA A 47 2.20 12.62 -3.72
N LEU A 48 0.94 12.33 -3.39
CA LEU A 48 -0.16 12.35 -4.36
C LEU A 48 -0.36 13.75 -4.97
N GLU A 49 -0.20 14.79 -4.17
CA GLU A 49 -0.23 16.19 -4.61
C GLU A 49 0.94 16.51 -5.55
N ARG A 50 2.18 16.15 -5.18
CA ARG A 50 3.37 16.36 -6.05
C ARG A 50 3.25 15.63 -7.39
N LEU A 51 2.63 14.45 -7.41
CA LEU A 51 2.32 13.72 -8.64
C LEU A 51 1.26 14.44 -9.49
N GLY A 52 0.49 15.35 -8.90
CA GLY A 52 -0.64 16.03 -9.54
C GLY A 52 -1.90 15.15 -9.62
N ALA A 53 -1.92 14.02 -8.94
CA ALA A 53 -3.04 13.08 -8.98
C ALA A 53 -4.17 13.46 -8.00
N LEU A 54 -3.88 14.30 -7.01
CA LEU A 54 -4.88 14.76 -6.04
C LEU A 54 -6.02 15.53 -6.71
N ALA A 55 -5.73 16.32 -7.76
CA ALA A 55 -6.72 17.08 -8.51
C ALA A 55 -7.75 16.19 -9.26
N HIS A 56 -7.43 14.93 -9.48
CA HIS A 56 -8.30 13.96 -10.14
C HIS A 56 -9.08 13.09 -9.14
N LEU A 57 -8.91 13.32 -7.83
CA LEU A 57 -9.57 12.53 -6.80
C LEU A 57 -11.01 13.00 -6.61
N ASP A 58 -11.97 12.07 -6.71
CA ASP A 58 -13.35 12.35 -6.32
C ASP A 58 -13.46 12.43 -4.80
N MET A 59 -13.72 13.63 -4.29
CA MET A 59 -13.83 13.87 -2.86
C MET A 59 -15.04 13.18 -2.22
N ARG A 60 -16.02 12.72 -2.99
CA ARG A 60 -17.16 11.91 -2.49
C ARG A 60 -16.71 10.52 -2.02
N ASP A 61 -15.64 9.98 -2.60
CA ASP A 61 -15.02 8.70 -2.26
C ASP A 61 -13.78 8.88 -1.36
N SER A 62 -13.69 9.99 -0.64
CA SER A 62 -12.65 10.28 0.32
C SER A 62 -13.20 10.99 1.55
N SER A 63 -12.49 10.87 2.67
CA SER A 63 -12.84 11.53 3.93
C SER A 63 -11.57 11.85 4.72
N PRO A 64 -11.37 13.09 5.18
CA PRO A 64 -10.23 13.43 6.01
C PRO A 64 -10.31 12.72 7.36
N PHE A 65 -9.16 12.38 7.91
CA PHE A 65 -9.05 11.92 9.30
C PHE A 65 -7.91 12.64 10.02
N VAL A 66 -8.12 12.88 11.31
CA VAL A 66 -7.21 13.72 12.11
C VAL A 66 -6.13 12.93 12.83
N GLY A 67 -6.27 11.60 12.96
CA GLY A 67 -5.34 10.79 13.74
C GLY A 67 -5.72 9.32 13.79
N ILE A 68 -5.09 8.62 14.70
CA ILE A 68 -5.28 7.18 14.94
C ILE A 68 -5.86 6.98 16.35
N ARG A 69 -6.86 6.12 16.45
CA ARG A 69 -7.44 5.66 17.71
C ARG A 69 -7.19 4.16 17.89
N TYR A 70 -6.52 3.76 18.95
CA TYR A 70 -6.42 2.37 19.37
C TYR A 70 -7.58 2.01 20.30
N VAL A 71 -8.21 0.87 20.06
CA VAL A 71 -9.34 0.34 20.84
C VAL A 71 -9.00 -1.07 21.31
N GLN A 72 -8.98 -1.29 22.61
CA GLN A 72 -8.69 -2.60 23.21
C GLN A 72 -9.95 -3.41 23.45
N GLU A 73 -9.78 -4.71 23.67
CA GLU A 73 -10.88 -5.64 24.03
C GLU A 73 -11.61 -5.22 25.31
N ASP A 74 -10.87 -4.66 26.28
CA ASP A 74 -11.44 -4.17 27.56
C ASP A 74 -12.10 -2.78 27.43
N GLY A 75 -12.11 -2.20 26.24
CA GLY A 75 -12.68 -0.90 25.93
C GLY A 75 -11.77 0.28 26.25
N SER A 76 -10.57 0.06 26.77
CA SER A 76 -9.60 1.16 26.90
C SER A 76 -9.15 1.66 25.52
N THR A 77 -9.00 2.99 25.39
CA THR A 77 -8.65 3.66 24.15
C THR A 77 -7.44 4.56 24.30
N ALA A 78 -6.76 4.81 23.19
CA ALA A 78 -5.76 5.86 23.08
C ALA A 78 -5.94 6.59 21.74
N GLU A 79 -5.89 7.91 21.76
CA GLU A 79 -5.99 8.75 20.59
C GLU A 79 -4.71 9.58 20.40
N GLY A 80 -4.24 9.67 19.17
CA GLY A 80 -3.13 10.54 18.81
C GLY A 80 -3.42 11.21 17.48
N LYS A 81 -3.22 12.52 17.44
CA LYS A 81 -3.35 13.31 16.21
C LYS A 81 -2.12 13.13 15.33
N LEU A 82 -2.34 13.12 14.03
CA LEU A 82 -1.30 13.20 13.03
C LEU A 82 -0.83 14.65 12.86
N PRO A 83 0.40 14.88 12.38
CA PRO A 83 0.80 16.21 11.91
C PRO A 83 -0.18 16.77 10.88
N ALA A 84 -0.33 18.10 10.84
CA ALA A 84 -1.15 18.74 9.82
C ALA A 84 -0.64 18.40 8.40
N PRO A 85 -1.53 18.20 7.42
CA PRO A 85 -2.98 18.41 7.45
C PRO A 85 -3.80 17.21 7.97
N GLY A 86 -3.21 16.21 8.60
CA GLY A 86 -3.82 14.93 8.91
C GLY A 86 -3.71 13.96 7.74
N GLY A 87 -4.54 12.92 7.74
CA GLY A 87 -4.60 11.94 6.66
C GLY A 87 -5.89 12.01 5.86
N LEU A 88 -5.96 11.22 4.80
CA LEU A 88 -7.13 11.09 3.94
C LEU A 88 -7.49 9.62 3.77
N GLY A 89 -8.68 9.24 4.19
CA GLY A 89 -9.26 7.97 3.81
C GLY A 89 -9.71 8.05 2.35
N VAL A 90 -9.20 7.18 1.50
CA VAL A 90 -9.47 7.23 0.06
C VAL A 90 -9.83 5.85 -0.42
N ARG A 91 -11.04 5.72 -0.95
CA ARG A 91 -11.45 4.46 -1.58
C ARG A 91 -10.44 4.04 -2.65
N ARG A 92 -10.04 2.77 -2.62
CA ARG A 92 -9.03 2.25 -3.56
C ARG A 92 -9.36 2.50 -5.03
N LEU A 93 -10.63 2.41 -5.41
CA LEU A 93 -11.08 2.68 -6.77
C LEU A 93 -10.88 4.16 -7.14
N ALA A 94 -11.19 5.10 -6.25
CA ALA A 94 -10.98 6.52 -6.47
C ALA A 94 -9.50 6.86 -6.62
N LEU A 95 -8.62 6.30 -5.78
CA LEU A 95 -7.17 6.46 -5.90
C LEU A 95 -6.64 5.89 -7.22
N SER A 96 -7.12 4.70 -7.62
CA SER A 96 -6.73 4.08 -8.89
C SER A 96 -7.16 4.94 -10.08
N HIS A 97 -8.38 5.47 -10.05
CA HIS A 97 -8.91 6.37 -11.09
C HIS A 97 -8.08 7.65 -11.18
N ALA A 98 -7.82 8.31 -10.05
CA ALA A 98 -7.08 9.56 -9.99
C ALA A 98 -5.65 9.41 -10.57
N LEU A 99 -4.93 8.36 -10.18
CA LEU A 99 -3.60 8.08 -10.70
C LEU A 99 -3.61 7.72 -12.20
N ALA A 100 -4.60 6.92 -12.66
CA ALA A 100 -4.73 6.57 -14.07
C ALA A 100 -5.08 7.79 -14.93
N SER A 101 -5.97 8.67 -14.46
CA SER A 101 -6.33 9.92 -15.13
C SER A 101 -5.10 10.84 -15.25
N ARG A 102 -4.36 11.01 -14.16
CA ARG A 102 -3.12 11.80 -14.19
C ARG A 102 -2.06 11.20 -15.11
N ALA A 103 -1.91 9.88 -15.12
CA ALA A 103 -0.97 9.20 -16.01
C ALA A 103 -1.29 9.49 -17.50
N ARG A 104 -2.56 9.37 -17.88
CA ARG A 104 -3.01 9.69 -19.26
C ARG A 104 -2.79 11.16 -19.60
N GLU A 105 -3.10 12.07 -18.68
CA GLU A 105 -2.91 13.52 -18.86
C GLU A 105 -1.44 13.90 -19.14
N VAL A 106 -0.47 13.22 -18.52
CA VAL A 106 0.96 13.46 -18.76
C VAL A 106 1.54 12.65 -19.92
N GLY A 107 0.69 12.00 -20.73
CA GLY A 107 1.09 11.29 -21.94
C GLY A 107 1.57 9.85 -21.72
N VAL A 108 1.25 9.22 -20.59
CA VAL A 108 1.54 7.79 -20.39
C VAL A 108 0.59 6.95 -21.24
N ASP A 109 1.13 6.03 -22.06
CA ASP A 109 0.38 5.01 -22.77
C ASP A 109 -0.06 3.90 -21.80
N LEU A 110 -1.27 4.02 -21.26
CA LEU A 110 -1.85 3.05 -20.32
C LEU A 110 -2.66 2.01 -21.09
N ARG A 111 -2.08 0.82 -21.26
CA ARG A 111 -2.70 -0.33 -21.92
C ARG A 111 -3.31 -1.26 -20.90
N GLU A 112 -4.63 -1.32 -20.89
CA GLU A 112 -5.43 -2.15 -20.00
C GLU A 112 -5.70 -3.53 -20.63
N ASN A 113 -6.04 -4.50 -19.79
CA ASN A 113 -6.31 -5.90 -20.19
C ASN A 113 -5.13 -6.55 -20.92
N VAL A 114 -3.90 -6.11 -20.61
CA VAL A 114 -2.66 -6.66 -21.17
C VAL A 114 -1.93 -7.46 -20.10
N HIS A 115 -1.93 -8.78 -20.24
CA HIS A 115 -1.23 -9.69 -19.36
C HIS A 115 0.18 -9.94 -19.90
N VAL A 116 1.21 -9.64 -19.09
CA VAL A 116 2.61 -9.99 -19.42
C VAL A 116 2.87 -11.41 -18.94
N VAL A 117 3.25 -12.28 -19.87
CA VAL A 117 3.49 -13.71 -19.62
C VAL A 117 4.96 -13.98 -19.25
N ALA A 118 5.88 -13.35 -20.00
CA ALA A 118 7.32 -13.49 -19.83
C ALA A 118 8.05 -12.21 -20.21
N HIS A 119 9.33 -12.13 -19.90
CA HIS A 119 10.20 -11.08 -20.39
C HIS A 119 11.62 -11.63 -20.64
N VAL A 120 12.30 -10.98 -21.58
CA VAL A 120 13.70 -11.24 -21.90
C VAL A 120 14.44 -9.92 -21.87
N ARG A 121 15.57 -9.88 -21.17
CA ARG A 121 16.48 -8.74 -21.13
C ARG A 121 17.69 -9.02 -22.03
N THR A 122 18.08 -8.02 -22.78
CA THR A 122 19.31 -8.02 -23.61
C THR A 122 20.17 -6.81 -23.26
N PRO A 123 21.41 -6.71 -23.73
CA PRO A 123 22.23 -5.50 -23.55
C PRO A 123 21.56 -4.24 -24.10
N ASP A 124 20.68 -4.35 -25.09
CA ASP A 124 20.05 -3.21 -25.77
C ASP A 124 18.66 -2.86 -25.24
N GLY A 125 17.96 -3.77 -24.58
CA GLY A 125 16.61 -3.54 -24.12
C GLY A 125 15.95 -4.70 -23.40
N VAL A 126 14.64 -4.61 -23.30
CA VAL A 126 13.76 -5.62 -22.69
C VAL A 126 12.60 -5.88 -23.65
N THR A 127 12.28 -7.13 -23.91
CA THR A 127 11.09 -7.54 -24.63
C THR A 127 10.15 -8.28 -23.69
N LEU A 128 8.89 -7.86 -23.65
CA LEU A 128 7.80 -8.45 -22.90
C LEU A 128 6.92 -9.27 -23.83
N GLU A 129 6.58 -10.47 -23.43
CA GLU A 129 5.64 -11.33 -24.15
C GLU A 129 4.23 -11.08 -23.63
N THR A 130 3.30 -10.77 -24.54
CA THR A 130 1.87 -10.60 -24.23
C THR A 130 1.01 -11.37 -25.24
N PRO A 131 -0.23 -11.74 -24.90
CA PRO A 131 -1.14 -12.40 -25.82
C PRO A 131 -1.44 -11.62 -27.11
N THR A 132 -1.24 -10.29 -27.09
CA THR A 132 -1.45 -9.40 -28.24
C THR A 132 -0.19 -9.10 -29.03
N GLY A 133 0.92 -9.76 -28.71
CA GLY A 133 2.23 -9.59 -29.33
C GLY A 133 3.29 -9.02 -28.40
N PRO A 134 4.55 -9.01 -28.83
CA PRO A 134 5.64 -8.52 -28.01
C PRO A 134 5.63 -7.00 -27.84
N VAL A 135 6.07 -6.54 -26.67
CA VAL A 135 6.29 -5.12 -26.38
C VAL A 135 7.75 -4.92 -25.98
N SER A 136 8.48 -4.09 -26.73
CA SER A 136 9.89 -3.81 -26.47
C SER A 136 10.08 -2.44 -25.82
N ALA A 137 11.05 -2.35 -24.92
CA ALA A 137 11.42 -1.13 -24.21
C ALA A 137 12.91 -1.11 -23.88
N ARG A 138 13.46 0.05 -23.52
CA ARG A 138 14.83 0.18 -23.04
C ARG A 138 14.99 -0.23 -21.57
N PHE A 139 13.90 -0.21 -20.81
CA PHE A 139 13.89 -0.48 -19.37
C PHE A 139 12.56 -1.08 -18.92
N LEU A 140 12.59 -2.01 -17.98
CA LEU A 140 11.43 -2.62 -17.35
C LEU A 140 11.32 -2.23 -15.88
N VAL A 141 10.19 -1.67 -15.48
CA VAL A 141 9.81 -1.53 -14.08
C VAL A 141 8.71 -2.55 -13.77
N ALA A 142 8.98 -3.44 -12.83
CA ALA A 142 8.02 -4.41 -12.33
C ALA A 142 7.29 -3.82 -11.10
N ALA A 143 6.01 -3.51 -11.28
CA ALA A 143 5.08 -2.99 -10.29
C ALA A 143 3.87 -3.92 -10.11
N ASP A 144 4.05 -5.20 -10.38
CA ASP A 144 3.05 -6.26 -10.50
C ASP A 144 2.57 -6.81 -9.14
N GLY A 145 2.97 -6.15 -8.06
CA GLY A 145 2.42 -6.28 -6.71
C GLY A 145 3.00 -7.43 -5.90
N LEU A 146 2.31 -7.77 -4.81
CA LEU A 146 2.79 -8.65 -3.74
C LEU A 146 3.27 -10.02 -4.25
N ASN A 147 2.56 -10.60 -5.20
CA ASN A 147 2.84 -11.92 -5.77
C ASN A 147 3.58 -11.84 -7.12
N SER A 148 4.42 -10.83 -7.31
CA SER A 148 5.13 -10.51 -8.55
C SER A 148 5.71 -11.72 -9.30
N PRO A 149 5.18 -12.10 -10.48
CA PRO A 149 5.79 -13.10 -11.34
C PRO A 149 7.16 -12.64 -11.88
N LEU A 150 7.30 -11.35 -12.19
CA LEU A 150 8.57 -10.80 -12.72
C LEU A 150 9.68 -10.88 -11.68
N ARG A 151 9.40 -10.58 -10.40
CA ARG A 151 10.37 -10.78 -9.32
C ARG A 151 10.85 -12.23 -9.23
N ARG A 152 9.91 -13.19 -9.32
CA ARG A 152 10.25 -14.64 -9.32
C ARG A 152 11.08 -15.03 -10.52
N ALA A 153 10.70 -14.58 -11.71
CA ALA A 153 11.43 -14.86 -12.94
C ALA A 153 12.88 -14.34 -12.90
N GLU A 154 13.11 -13.22 -12.21
CA GLU A 154 14.47 -12.68 -11.97
C GLU A 154 15.23 -13.36 -10.82
N GLY A 155 14.64 -14.36 -10.14
CA GLY A 155 15.29 -15.05 -9.02
C GLY A 155 15.57 -14.14 -7.80
N LEU A 156 14.76 -13.09 -7.61
CA LEU A 156 14.97 -12.07 -6.59
C LEU A 156 14.21 -12.35 -5.29
N ASP A 157 13.33 -13.34 -5.25
CA ASP A 157 12.66 -13.78 -4.04
C ASP A 157 13.64 -14.36 -3.03
N VAL A 158 13.42 -14.08 -1.75
CA VAL A 158 14.10 -14.72 -0.64
C VAL A 158 13.04 -15.42 0.22
N GLU A 159 13.11 -16.74 0.27
CA GLU A 159 12.27 -17.50 1.18
C GLU A 159 12.72 -17.25 2.62
N ARG A 160 11.78 -16.91 3.47
CA ARG A 160 11.97 -16.80 4.91
C ARG A 160 10.81 -17.49 5.61
N ASP A 161 11.14 -18.21 6.65
CA ASP A 161 10.15 -18.74 7.59
C ASP A 161 9.68 -17.58 8.49
N VAL A 162 8.60 -16.94 8.09
CA VAL A 162 7.96 -15.86 8.84
C VAL A 162 6.46 -16.20 8.97
N PRO A 163 5.82 -15.83 10.08
CA PRO A 163 4.39 -16.04 10.25
C PRO A 163 3.61 -15.44 9.08
N ARG A 164 2.76 -16.24 8.45
CA ARG A 164 1.93 -15.81 7.34
C ARG A 164 0.78 -14.97 7.86
N ARG A 165 0.67 -13.77 7.36
CA ARG A 165 -0.43 -12.87 7.69
C ARG A 165 -1.23 -12.54 6.43
N TYR A 166 -2.51 -12.31 6.64
CA TYR A 166 -3.48 -12.02 5.59
C TYR A 166 -4.28 -10.78 5.93
N GLY A 167 -4.84 -10.16 4.91
CA GLY A 167 -5.76 -9.04 5.06
C GLY A 167 -7.05 -9.29 4.29
N LEU A 168 -8.18 -8.81 4.83
CA LEU A 168 -9.50 -8.87 4.20
C LEU A 168 -10.22 -7.54 4.42
N ARG A 169 -10.70 -6.90 3.36
CA ARG A 169 -11.38 -5.61 3.43
C ARG A 169 -12.77 -5.68 2.81
N ARG A 170 -13.72 -4.95 3.43
CA ARG A 170 -15.07 -4.69 2.93
C ARG A 170 -15.53 -3.29 3.30
N HIS A 171 -16.38 -2.66 2.48
CA HIS A 171 -16.99 -1.37 2.79
C HIS A 171 -18.43 -1.54 3.25
N PHE A 172 -18.88 -0.54 4.01
CA PHE A 172 -20.27 -0.42 4.47
C PHE A 172 -20.78 0.99 4.27
N ARG A 173 -22.05 1.12 3.90
CA ARG A 173 -22.78 2.40 3.90
C ARG A 173 -23.09 2.80 5.32
N ARG A 174 -22.26 3.66 5.86
CA ARG A 174 -22.35 4.18 7.22
C ARG A 174 -21.61 5.49 7.32
N VAL A 175 -22.25 6.52 7.86
CA VAL A 175 -21.56 7.76 8.20
C VAL A 175 -20.43 7.44 9.18
N PRO A 176 -19.19 7.88 8.93
CA PRO A 176 -18.09 7.69 9.88
C PRO A 176 -18.45 8.27 11.25
N TRP A 177 -18.34 7.47 12.30
CA TRP A 177 -18.70 7.87 13.67
C TRP A 177 -17.56 8.54 14.42
N THR A 178 -16.39 8.65 13.79
CA THR A 178 -15.21 9.27 14.36
C THR A 178 -14.34 9.87 13.26
N PRO A 179 -13.64 10.98 13.54
CA PRO A 179 -12.65 11.53 12.60
C PRO A 179 -11.29 10.85 12.69
N TYR A 180 -11.17 9.71 13.38
CA TYR A 180 -9.95 8.91 13.48
C TYR A 180 -10.04 7.65 12.64
N VAL A 181 -8.90 7.16 12.16
CA VAL A 181 -8.79 5.75 11.79
C VAL A 181 -8.70 4.95 13.10
N GLU A 182 -9.62 4.01 13.29
CA GLU A 182 -9.61 3.13 14.47
C GLU A 182 -8.86 1.84 14.18
N VAL A 183 -8.06 1.41 15.16
CA VAL A 183 -7.41 0.11 15.17
C VAL A 183 -7.92 -0.64 16.39
N HIS A 184 -8.79 -1.61 16.14
CA HIS A 184 -9.33 -2.49 17.17
C HIS A 184 -8.47 -3.74 17.29
N PHE A 185 -8.19 -4.16 18.50
CA PHE A 185 -7.40 -5.34 18.77
C PHE A 185 -8.26 -6.47 19.34
N ALA A 186 -8.09 -7.67 18.80
CA ALA A 186 -8.53 -8.93 19.39
C ALA A 186 -7.37 -9.93 19.37
N SER A 187 -7.54 -11.07 20.03
CA SER A 187 -6.47 -12.10 20.06
C SER A 187 -6.17 -12.61 18.64
N GLY A 188 -4.97 -12.28 18.12
CA GLY A 188 -4.48 -12.72 16.82
C GLY A 188 -5.11 -12.03 15.60
N VAL A 189 -5.99 -11.04 15.81
CA VAL A 189 -6.67 -10.29 14.74
C VAL A 189 -6.69 -8.80 15.08
N GLU A 190 -6.42 -7.95 14.11
CA GLU A 190 -6.67 -6.51 14.20
C GLU A 190 -7.74 -6.11 13.19
N ALA A 191 -8.62 -5.15 13.57
CA ALA A 191 -9.60 -4.54 12.67
C ALA A 191 -9.29 -3.04 12.52
N TYR A 192 -9.24 -2.59 11.30
CA TYR A 192 -9.03 -1.18 10.91
C TYR A 192 -10.35 -0.63 10.40
N VAL A 193 -10.76 0.49 10.97
CA VAL A 193 -11.92 1.26 10.51
C VAL A 193 -11.41 2.56 9.91
N THR A 194 -11.60 2.72 8.61
CA THR A 194 -11.14 3.91 7.89
C THR A 194 -12.34 4.65 7.30
N PRO A 195 -12.52 5.96 7.57
CA PRO A 195 -13.45 6.77 6.81
C PRO A 195 -13.13 6.73 5.31
N ALA A 196 -14.06 6.36 4.46
CA ALA A 196 -13.83 6.16 3.03
C ALA A 196 -14.83 6.94 2.14
N GLY A 197 -15.36 8.02 2.68
CA GLY A 197 -16.37 8.90 2.09
C GLY A 197 -17.29 9.46 3.17
N ALA A 198 -18.16 10.41 2.80
CA ALA A 198 -19.07 11.04 3.75
C ALA A 198 -20.06 10.04 4.40
N GLU A 199 -20.45 9.01 3.66
CA GLU A 199 -21.43 8.00 4.09
C GLU A 199 -20.88 6.57 3.98
N ARG A 200 -19.54 6.41 4.10
CA ARG A 200 -18.90 5.12 3.92
C ARG A 200 -17.75 4.91 4.89
N VAL A 201 -17.68 3.71 5.42
CA VAL A 201 -16.52 3.22 6.19
C VAL A 201 -15.94 1.99 5.53
N GLY A 202 -14.61 1.89 5.50
CA GLY A 202 -13.88 0.69 5.13
C GLY A 202 -13.49 -0.08 6.39
N ILE A 203 -13.75 -1.39 6.42
CA ILE A 203 -13.31 -2.29 7.47
C ILE A 203 -12.28 -3.24 6.89
N ALA A 204 -11.07 -3.24 7.44
CA ALA A 204 -10.02 -4.15 7.04
C ALA A 204 -9.55 -4.97 8.23
N PHE A 205 -9.55 -6.29 8.11
CA PHE A 205 -8.99 -7.20 9.08
C PHE A 205 -7.59 -7.63 8.67
N LEU A 206 -6.70 -7.74 9.65
CA LEU A 206 -5.39 -8.38 9.52
C LEU A 206 -5.32 -9.51 10.54
N TRP A 207 -4.87 -10.68 10.11
CA TRP A 207 -4.73 -11.84 11.00
C TRP A 207 -3.53 -12.71 10.61
N GLU A 208 -3.06 -13.48 11.56
CA GLU A 208 -1.99 -14.46 11.38
C GLU A 208 -2.58 -15.84 11.11
N ASP A 209 -1.95 -16.61 10.24
CA ASP A 209 -2.34 -17.97 9.92
C ASP A 209 -2.41 -18.84 11.19
N GLY A 210 -3.44 -19.69 11.28
CA GLY A 210 -3.68 -20.54 12.46
C GLY A 210 -4.29 -19.82 13.68
N THR A 211 -4.55 -18.51 13.64
CA THR A 211 -5.19 -17.78 14.76
C THR A 211 -6.72 -17.78 14.68
N VAL A 212 -7.26 -18.10 13.53
CA VAL A 212 -8.71 -18.21 13.30
C VAL A 212 -8.99 -19.64 12.80
N GLU A 213 -9.84 -20.35 13.51
CA GLU A 213 -10.23 -21.72 13.14
C GLU A 213 -11.22 -21.73 11.97
N GLY A 214 -11.14 -22.74 11.14
CA GLY A 214 -12.06 -22.97 10.03
C GLY A 214 -11.85 -22.06 8.81
N ARG A 215 -12.91 -21.88 8.02
CA ARG A 215 -12.87 -21.03 6.83
C ARG A 215 -12.96 -19.56 7.24
N VAL A 216 -11.88 -18.82 7.05
CA VAL A 216 -11.82 -17.38 7.36
C VAL A 216 -12.69 -16.61 6.39
N GLY A 217 -13.75 -15.99 6.90
CA GLY A 217 -14.65 -15.08 6.18
C GLY A 217 -14.75 -13.74 6.89
N PHE A 218 -15.33 -12.74 6.22
CA PHE A 218 -15.46 -11.38 6.78
C PHE A 218 -16.30 -11.39 8.07
N ASP A 219 -17.42 -12.08 8.07
CA ASP A 219 -18.35 -12.11 9.20
C ASP A 219 -17.77 -12.87 10.40
N ALA A 220 -17.05 -13.98 10.18
CA ALA A 220 -16.34 -14.70 11.22
C ALA A 220 -15.21 -13.87 11.89
N LEU A 221 -14.57 -12.96 11.10
CA LEU A 221 -13.61 -12.02 11.67
C LEU A 221 -14.32 -10.92 12.46
N LEU A 222 -15.46 -10.42 11.98
CA LEU A 222 -16.23 -9.35 12.64
C LEU A 222 -16.79 -9.81 13.99
N GLU A 223 -17.21 -11.07 14.14
CA GLU A 223 -17.69 -11.64 15.41
C GLU A 223 -16.67 -11.51 16.56
N ARG A 224 -15.38 -11.41 16.24
CA ARG A 224 -14.32 -11.18 17.25
C ARG A 224 -14.29 -9.76 17.80
N PHE A 225 -15.08 -8.84 17.23
CA PHE A 225 -15.15 -7.43 17.57
C PHE A 225 -16.60 -7.00 17.86
N PRO A 226 -17.22 -7.44 18.99
CA PRO A 226 -18.65 -7.21 19.26
C PRO A 226 -19.04 -5.73 19.20
N ARG A 227 -18.21 -4.82 19.72
CA ARG A 227 -18.46 -3.37 19.67
C ARG A 227 -18.45 -2.81 18.25
N LEU A 228 -17.54 -3.33 17.40
CA LEU A 228 -17.51 -2.94 15.99
C LEU A 228 -18.72 -3.51 15.24
N ALA A 229 -19.11 -4.74 15.54
CA ALA A 229 -20.31 -5.34 14.98
C ALA A 229 -21.57 -4.55 15.35
N GLU A 230 -21.67 -4.09 16.59
CA GLU A 230 -22.76 -3.20 17.07
C GLU A 230 -22.78 -1.88 16.29
N GLN A 231 -21.64 -1.24 16.07
CA GLN A 231 -21.51 -0.01 15.27
C GLN A 231 -21.96 -0.20 13.82
N LEU A 232 -21.82 -1.41 13.27
CA LEU A 232 -22.23 -1.77 11.92
C LEU A 232 -23.68 -2.29 11.84
N THR A 233 -24.40 -2.38 12.96
CA THR A 233 -25.81 -2.83 12.96
C THR A 233 -26.65 -1.95 12.03
N GLY A 234 -27.36 -2.59 11.09
CA GLY A 234 -28.17 -1.93 10.08
C GLY A 234 -27.37 -1.29 8.92
N ALA A 235 -26.05 -1.37 8.92
CA ALA A 235 -25.24 -0.87 7.80
C ALA A 235 -25.23 -1.87 6.64
N GLU A 236 -25.51 -1.40 5.44
CA GLU A 236 -25.47 -2.24 4.23
C GLU A 236 -24.04 -2.39 3.71
N PRO A 237 -23.64 -3.61 3.30
CA PRO A 237 -22.40 -3.82 2.59
C PRO A 237 -22.36 -3.05 1.26
N ASP A 238 -21.29 -2.28 1.03
CA ASP A 238 -21.09 -1.47 -0.18
C ASP A 238 -20.00 -2.03 -1.11
N SER A 239 -19.44 -3.17 -0.80
CA SER A 239 -18.50 -3.88 -1.67
C SER A 239 -18.42 -5.37 -1.34
N GLN A 240 -17.92 -6.16 -2.29
CA GLN A 240 -17.52 -7.53 -2.02
C GLN A 240 -16.22 -7.55 -1.19
N PRO A 241 -16.04 -8.54 -0.30
CA PRO A 241 -14.78 -8.71 0.42
C PRO A 241 -13.60 -8.89 -0.55
N ARG A 242 -12.47 -8.20 -0.27
CA ARG A 242 -11.22 -8.34 -1.02
C ARG A 242 -10.09 -8.73 -0.08
N GLY A 243 -9.43 -9.85 -0.41
CA GLY A 243 -8.33 -10.39 0.39
C GLY A 243 -6.96 -10.16 -0.24
N ALA A 244 -5.93 -10.16 0.60
CA ALA A 244 -4.52 -10.14 0.19
C ALA A 244 -3.69 -11.01 1.16
N GLY A 245 -2.65 -11.64 0.62
CA GLY A 245 -1.70 -12.39 1.43
C GLY A 245 -1.08 -13.59 0.69
N PRO A 246 -0.17 -14.28 1.37
CA PRO A 246 0.50 -13.85 2.59
C PRO A 246 1.28 -12.55 2.39
N LEU A 247 1.27 -11.65 3.40
CA LEU A 247 1.71 -10.26 3.23
C LEU A 247 3.22 -10.09 3.12
N ALA A 248 4.00 -10.72 4.01
CA ALA A 248 5.45 -10.51 4.05
C ALA A 248 6.14 -10.98 2.76
N ARG A 249 7.01 -10.12 2.22
CA ARG A 249 7.87 -10.43 1.07
C ARG A 249 9.27 -9.88 1.32
N VAL A 250 10.26 -10.78 1.23
CA VAL A 250 11.67 -10.42 1.31
C VAL A 250 12.28 -10.54 -0.06
N VAL A 251 13.04 -9.52 -0.46
CA VAL A 251 13.62 -9.41 -1.80
C VAL A 251 15.13 -9.20 -1.66
N ARG A 252 15.92 -9.94 -2.43
CA ARG A 252 17.38 -9.89 -2.39
C ARG A 252 17.93 -8.53 -2.83
N THR A 253 17.46 -8.02 -3.95
CA THR A 253 17.74 -6.70 -4.50
C THR A 253 16.57 -6.25 -5.35
N ARG A 254 16.40 -4.94 -5.56
CA ARG A 254 15.30 -4.33 -6.33
C ARG A 254 15.73 -3.99 -7.75
N ILE A 255 17.01 -4.23 -8.08
CA ILE A 255 17.60 -3.79 -9.34
C ILE A 255 18.38 -4.90 -10.01
N ALA A 256 18.30 -4.91 -11.34
CA ALA A 256 19.20 -5.65 -12.24
C ALA A 256 19.43 -4.78 -13.49
N ASP A 257 20.25 -5.23 -14.44
CA ASP A 257 20.44 -4.51 -15.69
C ASP A 257 19.10 -4.31 -16.38
N ARG A 258 18.75 -3.06 -16.71
CA ARG A 258 17.50 -2.66 -17.38
C ARG A 258 16.22 -3.07 -16.65
N PHE A 259 16.29 -3.31 -15.32
CA PHE A 259 15.19 -3.80 -14.54
C PHE A 259 15.16 -3.19 -13.14
N ALA A 260 13.96 -2.81 -12.67
CA ALA A 260 13.75 -2.44 -11.28
C ALA A 260 12.38 -2.90 -10.77
N LEU A 261 12.32 -3.24 -9.47
CA LEU A 261 11.10 -3.53 -8.73
C LEU A 261 10.62 -2.26 -8.01
N VAL A 262 9.29 -2.05 -7.91
CA VAL A 262 8.70 -0.96 -7.14
C VAL A 262 7.42 -1.43 -6.42
N GLY A 263 7.05 -0.74 -5.35
CA GLY A 263 5.88 -1.07 -4.52
C GLY A 263 6.00 -2.43 -3.84
N ASP A 264 4.89 -3.16 -3.67
CA ASP A 264 4.87 -4.47 -2.99
C ASP A 264 5.76 -5.51 -3.69
N ALA A 265 6.01 -5.35 -4.99
CA ALA A 265 6.95 -6.21 -5.74
C ALA A 265 8.38 -6.05 -5.25
N ALA A 266 8.78 -4.88 -4.78
CA ALA A 266 10.11 -4.57 -4.27
C ALA A 266 10.35 -5.03 -2.82
N GLY A 267 9.31 -5.45 -2.12
CA GLY A 267 9.34 -5.94 -0.74
C GLY A 267 8.18 -5.39 0.08
N TYR A 268 7.74 -6.17 1.05
CA TYR A 268 6.63 -5.80 1.94
C TYR A 268 6.78 -6.49 3.30
N VAL A 269 6.45 -5.80 4.37
CA VAL A 269 6.47 -6.37 5.72
C VAL A 269 5.06 -6.74 6.15
N ASP A 270 4.21 -5.73 6.36
CA ASP A 270 2.82 -5.89 6.81
C ASP A 270 2.01 -4.61 6.56
N ALA A 271 0.68 -4.71 6.62
CA ALA A 271 -0.23 -3.58 6.46
C ALA A 271 -0.51 -2.81 7.77
N VAL A 272 0.00 -3.30 8.90
CA VAL A 272 -0.35 -2.84 10.26
C VAL A 272 -0.11 -1.35 10.53
N THR A 273 0.85 -0.72 9.83
CA THR A 273 1.17 0.71 9.99
C THR A 273 0.42 1.63 9.02
N GLY A 274 -0.19 1.08 7.95
CA GLY A 274 -0.82 1.88 6.90
C GLY A 274 0.15 2.64 5.99
N GLU A 275 1.48 2.41 6.10
CA GLU A 275 2.53 3.17 5.39
C GLU A 275 2.87 2.63 3.98
N GLY A 276 2.23 1.55 3.53
CA GLY A 276 2.56 0.90 2.26
C GLY A 276 2.46 1.83 1.03
N LEU A 277 1.45 2.71 0.98
CA LEU A 277 1.30 3.69 -0.10
C LEU A 277 2.35 4.79 -0.04
N THR A 278 2.67 5.30 1.15
CA THR A 278 3.73 6.29 1.38
C THR A 278 5.08 5.78 0.87
N LEU A 279 5.45 4.55 1.29
CA LEU A 279 6.66 3.88 0.82
C LEU A 279 6.66 3.72 -0.70
N ALA A 280 5.54 3.25 -1.27
CA ALA A 280 5.42 3.04 -2.70
C ALA A 280 5.62 4.33 -3.50
N PHE A 281 5.03 5.45 -3.07
CA PHE A 281 5.18 6.75 -3.72
C PHE A 281 6.60 7.31 -3.60
N ALA A 282 7.19 7.27 -2.41
CA ALA A 282 8.57 7.76 -2.21
C ALA A 282 9.58 6.99 -3.09
N CYS A 283 9.46 5.67 -3.14
CA CYS A 283 10.30 4.82 -3.99
C CYS A 283 10.02 5.05 -5.48
N ALA A 284 8.76 5.27 -5.87
CA ALA A 284 8.38 5.55 -7.25
C ALA A 284 8.94 6.88 -7.74
N GLU A 285 8.84 7.93 -6.94
CA GLU A 285 9.42 9.25 -7.22
C GLU A 285 10.95 9.16 -7.38
N SER A 286 11.62 8.43 -6.46
CA SER A 286 13.08 8.22 -6.52
C SER A 286 13.51 7.48 -7.79
N LEU A 287 12.84 6.36 -8.13
CA LEU A 287 13.15 5.60 -9.34
C LEU A 287 12.87 6.42 -10.60
N GLY A 288 11.66 7.02 -10.71
CA GLY A 288 11.28 7.80 -11.88
C GLY A 288 12.20 9.00 -12.11
N ALA A 289 12.72 9.61 -11.03
CA ALA A 289 13.69 10.70 -11.10
C ALA A 289 15.05 10.24 -11.64
N LEU A 290 15.48 9.03 -11.34
CA LEU A 290 16.78 8.45 -11.72
C LEU A 290 16.79 7.94 -13.16
N LEU A 291 15.62 7.48 -13.69
CA LEU A 291 15.55 6.77 -14.97
C LEU A 291 16.17 7.52 -16.16
N PRO A 292 16.00 8.84 -16.38
CA PRO A 292 16.64 9.53 -17.50
C PRO A 292 18.15 9.36 -17.52
N ASP A 293 18.80 9.60 -16.38
CA ASP A 293 20.27 9.50 -16.26
C ASP A 293 20.75 8.05 -16.37
N ALA A 294 20.00 7.12 -15.77
CA ALA A 294 20.33 5.71 -15.86
C ALA A 294 20.25 5.20 -17.31
N LEU A 295 19.21 5.60 -18.06
CA LEU A 295 19.03 5.25 -19.47
C LEU A 295 20.12 5.85 -20.36
N ALA A 296 20.54 7.10 -20.10
CA ALA A 296 21.63 7.73 -20.82
C ALA A 296 22.97 7.02 -20.62
N LYS A 297 23.14 6.35 -19.47
CA LYS A 297 24.34 5.57 -19.12
C LYS A 297 24.20 4.06 -19.39
N GLY A 298 23.24 3.63 -20.23
CA GLY A 298 23.03 2.24 -20.62
C GLY A 298 22.18 1.41 -19.67
N ALA A 299 21.64 2.01 -18.59
CA ALA A 299 20.74 1.38 -17.62
C ALA A 299 21.28 0.06 -16.99
N GLY A 300 22.60 -0.07 -16.86
CA GLY A 300 23.22 -1.15 -16.12
C GLY A 300 22.92 -1.04 -14.61
N ARG A 301 23.03 -2.16 -13.91
CA ARG A 301 22.71 -2.26 -12.47
C ARG A 301 23.39 -1.19 -11.63
N ASP A 302 24.62 -0.81 -11.95
CA ASP A 302 25.38 0.19 -11.18
C ASP A 302 24.76 1.59 -11.25
N THR A 303 24.13 1.94 -12.39
CA THR A 303 23.41 3.23 -12.55
C THR A 303 22.16 3.30 -11.68
N LEU A 304 21.65 2.16 -11.21
CA LEU A 304 20.45 2.04 -10.38
C LEU A 304 20.75 1.93 -8.87
N LEU A 305 22.03 1.83 -8.48
CA LEU A 305 22.43 1.75 -7.07
C LEU A 305 21.89 2.91 -6.20
N PRO A 306 21.76 4.16 -6.67
CA PRO A 306 21.14 5.21 -5.88
C PRO A 306 19.70 4.88 -5.48
N TYR A 307 18.90 4.30 -6.39
CA TYR A 307 17.55 3.85 -6.06
C TYR A 307 17.56 2.72 -5.03
N GLU A 308 18.42 1.71 -5.17
CA GLU A 308 18.55 0.61 -4.21
C GLU A 308 18.86 1.14 -2.79
N ARG A 309 19.78 2.12 -2.68
CA ARG A 309 20.13 2.77 -1.40
C ARG A 309 18.95 3.53 -0.80
N THR A 310 18.26 4.34 -1.61
CA THR A 310 17.06 5.07 -1.17
C THR A 310 15.98 4.10 -0.68
N PHE A 311 15.71 3.05 -1.47
CA PHE A 311 14.75 2.03 -1.05
C PHE A 311 15.12 1.42 0.29
N GLN A 312 16.38 0.99 0.47
CA GLN A 312 16.85 0.37 1.71
C GLN A 312 16.72 1.31 2.92
N GLN A 313 16.96 2.60 2.76
CA GLN A 313 16.81 3.60 3.83
C GLN A 313 15.35 3.73 4.26
N VAL A 314 14.44 3.96 3.31
CA VAL A 314 13.02 4.15 3.59
C VAL A 314 12.39 2.84 4.10
N PHE A 315 12.72 1.71 3.45
CA PHE A 315 12.20 0.40 3.82
C PHE A 315 12.66 -0.05 5.21
N ARG A 316 13.89 0.26 5.61
CA ARG A 316 14.41 -0.08 6.95
C ARG A 316 13.62 0.62 8.05
N LYS A 317 13.31 1.92 7.88
CA LYS A 317 12.46 2.68 8.81
C LYS A 317 11.07 2.03 8.91
N TYR A 318 10.42 1.84 7.76
CA TYR A 318 9.13 1.17 7.67
C TYR A 318 9.13 -0.22 8.31
N ALA A 319 10.12 -1.06 8.01
CA ALA A 319 10.22 -2.40 8.57
C ALA A 319 10.37 -2.39 10.09
N TRP A 320 11.15 -1.46 10.63
CA TRP A 320 11.39 -1.34 12.07
C TRP A 320 10.13 -0.93 12.83
N THR A 321 9.44 0.10 12.35
CA THR A 321 8.17 0.56 12.94
C THR A 321 7.09 -0.50 12.84
N THR A 322 6.98 -1.17 11.69
CA THR A 322 6.02 -2.25 11.46
C THR A 322 6.27 -3.44 12.40
N GLN A 323 7.53 -3.89 12.54
CA GLN A 323 7.88 -4.99 13.44
C GLN A 323 7.62 -4.64 14.90
N GLY A 324 7.92 -3.42 15.32
CA GLY A 324 7.61 -2.93 16.67
C GLY A 324 6.11 -2.97 16.97
N LEU A 325 5.28 -2.49 16.04
CA LEU A 325 3.84 -2.52 16.20
C LEU A 325 3.27 -3.95 16.18
N LEU A 326 3.76 -4.82 15.29
CA LEU A 326 3.40 -6.23 15.27
C LEU A 326 3.76 -6.95 16.58
N MET A 327 4.95 -6.67 17.13
CA MET A 327 5.34 -7.21 18.42
C MET A 327 4.37 -6.80 19.53
N LEU A 328 3.95 -5.53 19.52
CA LEU A 328 2.98 -5.01 20.49
C LEU A 328 1.59 -5.63 20.27
N ALA A 329 1.11 -5.69 19.02
CA ALA A 329 -0.19 -6.26 18.65
C ALA A 329 -0.33 -7.73 19.10
N ARG A 330 0.72 -8.52 18.91
CA ARG A 330 0.77 -9.95 19.27
C ARG A 330 0.85 -10.22 20.77
N ARG A 331 1.14 -9.23 21.62
CA ARG A 331 1.38 -9.39 23.06
C ARG A 331 0.38 -8.59 23.90
N PRO A 332 -0.84 -9.09 24.17
CA PRO A 332 -1.85 -8.34 24.94
C PRO A 332 -1.36 -7.87 26.29
N ARG A 333 -0.49 -8.65 26.96
CA ARG A 333 0.11 -8.27 28.26
C ARG A 333 0.99 -7.01 28.19
N LEU A 334 1.64 -6.75 27.06
CA LEU A 334 2.43 -5.53 26.82
C LEU A 334 1.55 -4.42 26.21
N ARG A 335 0.67 -4.75 25.28
CA ARG A 335 -0.19 -3.81 24.58
C ARG A 335 -1.12 -3.06 25.52
N ARG A 336 -1.80 -3.77 26.43
CA ARG A 336 -2.79 -3.15 27.34
C ARG A 336 -2.22 -2.01 28.18
N PRO A 337 -1.09 -2.17 28.94
CA PRO A 337 -0.52 -1.05 29.68
C PRO A 337 0.00 0.07 28.78
N VAL A 338 0.58 -0.24 27.61
CA VAL A 338 1.05 0.78 26.65
C VAL A 338 -0.12 1.62 26.14
N VAL A 339 -1.21 1.01 25.69
CA VAL A 339 -2.39 1.76 25.20
C VAL A 339 -3.01 2.59 26.32
N ARG A 340 -3.12 2.08 27.54
CA ARG A 340 -3.60 2.86 28.69
C ARG A 340 -2.69 4.06 29.01
N LEU A 341 -1.36 3.88 28.89
CA LEU A 341 -0.42 4.98 29.07
C LEU A 341 -0.60 6.05 27.98
N LEU A 342 -0.70 5.62 26.72
CA LEU A 342 -0.92 6.54 25.60
C LEU A 342 -2.26 7.26 25.72
N GLY A 343 -3.30 6.61 26.24
CA GLY A 343 -4.59 7.24 26.52
C GLY A 343 -4.53 8.31 27.62
N ARG A 344 -3.59 8.17 28.58
CA ARG A 344 -3.34 9.18 29.62
C ARG A 344 -2.37 10.28 29.20
N ALA A 345 -1.55 10.03 28.17
CA ALA A 345 -0.55 10.95 27.64
C ALA A 345 -0.66 11.07 26.11
N PRO A 346 -1.74 11.68 25.58
CA PRO A 346 -1.96 11.80 24.13
C PRO A 346 -0.78 12.44 23.38
N TRP A 347 -0.11 13.41 23.99
CA TRP A 347 1.06 14.06 23.42
C TRP A 347 2.20 13.08 23.10
N LEU A 348 2.37 12.02 23.90
CA LEU A 348 3.37 10.98 23.64
C LEU A 348 2.98 10.15 22.42
N PHE A 349 1.69 9.82 22.28
CA PHE A 349 1.19 9.09 21.12
C PHE A 349 1.34 9.94 19.85
N GLU A 350 1.03 11.22 19.91
CA GLU A 350 1.20 12.18 18.79
C GLU A 350 2.67 12.27 18.35
N ARG A 351 3.62 12.31 19.30
CA ARG A 351 5.06 12.28 18.98
C ARG A 351 5.50 10.99 18.31
N ILE A 352 4.96 9.85 18.76
CA ILE A 352 5.22 8.54 18.13
C ILE A 352 4.67 8.54 16.71
N LEU A 353 3.42 8.96 16.53
CA LEU A 353 2.81 9.05 15.18
C LEU A 353 3.61 9.99 14.27
N ALA A 354 3.97 11.18 14.73
CA ALA A 354 4.78 12.12 13.95
C ALA A 354 6.12 11.49 13.52
N ALA A 355 6.79 10.76 14.41
CA ALA A 355 8.04 10.07 14.08
C ALA A 355 7.86 8.90 13.09
N VAL A 356 6.69 8.26 13.05
CA VAL A 356 6.38 7.19 12.10
C VAL A 356 6.11 7.76 10.72
N VAL A 357 5.26 8.80 10.61
CA VAL A 357 4.77 9.33 9.32
C VAL A 357 5.67 10.39 8.68
N SER A 358 6.73 10.85 9.35
CA SER A 358 7.78 11.72 8.80
C SER A 358 8.84 10.85 8.11
#